data_123f4d6c338b761ba2f68ac730822e96
#
_entry.id   123f4d6c338b761ba2f68ac730822e96
#
_cell.length_a   1.000
_cell.length_b   1.000
_cell.length_c   1.000
_cell.angle_alpha   90.00
_cell.angle_beta   90.00
_cell.angle_gamma   90.00
#
_symmetry.space_group_name_H-M   'P 1'
#
loop_
_entity.id
_entity.type
_entity.pdbx_description
1 polymer ?
#
loop_
_entity_poly.entity_id
_entity_poly.type
_entity_poly.pdbx_seq_one_letter_code
_entity_poly.pdbx_strand_id
1 'polypeptide(L)'
;MKKLFFILLVLFLASCKKDVFSPALTEEFSILSTSNGAKYNIKVALPQNFSPEVHKYAAIYVLDGEELFDFVAENCTRISSDFGASNVLVVSIGYGNDRSFDYTPSKTNEGGGGGDKFMLFIKNELIPEMENAYGADTSRTNRTILGHSFGGLLGAYAFTNYNTVFANYIILSPSLWYDNEIILKREQENRSINRNNYQLVFLGLGELEPGRMLAPFQAFYQILQNNYPDIKIKRHSEPQLNHRGSEKPNIIQGLKYYFKNRS
;
A
#
# COMPACT_ATOMS: atom_id res chain seq x y z
N MET A 1 -69.19 2.76 36.09
CA MET A 1 -68.12 3.69 35.66
C MET A 1 -66.87 2.87 35.41
N LYS A 2 -66.57 2.56 34.11
CA LYS A 2 -65.35 1.81 33.71
C LYS A 2 -64.27 2.81 33.38
N LYS A 3 -63.18 2.76 34.15
CA LYS A 3 -61.97 3.59 33.88
C LYS A 3 -61.13 2.88 32.78
N LEU A 4 -60.99 3.55 31.65
CA LEU A 4 -60.17 3.10 30.53
C LEU A 4 -58.73 3.56 30.80
N PHE A 5 -57.80 2.61 30.97
CA PHE A 5 -56.36 2.93 31.13
C PHE A 5 -55.75 2.96 29.72
N PHE A 6 -55.31 4.15 29.31
CA PHE A 6 -54.55 4.31 28.09
C PHE A 6 -53.07 4.03 28.41
N ILE A 7 -52.54 2.91 27.90
CA ILE A 7 -51.11 2.60 27.95
C ILE A 7 -50.46 3.33 26.77
N LEU A 8 -49.70 4.37 27.04
CA LEU A 8 -48.92 5.08 26.05
C LEU A 8 -47.61 4.27 25.80
N LEU A 9 -47.56 3.55 24.70
CA LEU A 9 -46.37 2.81 24.26
C LEU A 9 -45.37 3.79 23.65
N VAL A 10 -44.35 4.22 24.38
CA VAL A 10 -43.25 5.05 23.89
C VAL A 10 -42.27 4.14 23.14
N LEU A 11 -42.34 4.16 21.80
CA LEU A 11 -41.37 3.53 20.93
C LEU A 11 -40.07 4.36 20.97
N PHE A 12 -39.07 3.89 21.70
CA PHE A 12 -37.69 4.39 21.55
C PHE A 12 -37.16 3.94 20.19
N LEU A 13 -37.20 4.83 19.21
CA LEU A 13 -36.42 4.70 17.98
C LEU A 13 -34.95 4.87 18.37
N ALA A 14 -34.24 3.78 18.60
CA ALA A 14 -32.80 3.77 18.63
C ALA A 14 -32.31 4.17 17.22
N SER A 15 -32.08 5.46 17.03
CA SER A 15 -31.37 5.97 15.88
C SER A 15 -29.94 5.44 15.99
N CYS A 16 -29.63 4.36 15.28
CA CYS A 16 -28.24 4.05 14.92
C CYS A 16 -27.70 5.27 14.15
N LYS A 17 -27.02 6.17 14.83
CA LYS A 17 -26.10 7.08 14.17
C LYS A 17 -25.09 6.19 13.48
N LYS A 18 -25.22 5.99 12.15
CA LYS A 18 -24.07 5.64 11.33
C LYS A 18 -23.10 6.77 11.60
N ASP A 19 -21.96 6.44 12.20
CA ASP A 19 -20.84 7.36 12.27
C ASP A 19 -20.58 7.76 10.82
N VAL A 20 -20.97 8.98 10.48
CA VAL A 20 -20.67 9.56 9.17
C VAL A 20 -19.17 9.80 9.22
N PHE A 21 -18.45 8.89 8.62
CA PHE A 21 -17.01 8.98 8.45
C PHE A 21 -16.75 10.30 7.73
N SER A 22 -16.14 11.26 8.43
CA SER A 22 -15.70 12.50 7.79
C SER A 22 -14.50 12.12 6.92
N PRO A 23 -14.55 12.34 5.59
CA PRO A 23 -13.40 12.06 4.75
C PRO A 23 -12.20 12.81 5.29
N ALA A 24 -11.04 12.16 5.35
CA ALA A 24 -9.79 12.82 5.66
C ALA A 24 -9.64 14.03 4.72
N LEU A 25 -9.14 15.15 5.24
CA LEU A 25 -8.82 16.29 4.39
C LEU A 25 -7.83 15.80 3.32
N THR A 26 -8.14 16.06 2.05
CA THR A 26 -7.31 15.64 0.92
C THR A 26 -6.70 16.87 0.28
N GLU A 27 -5.40 16.82 0.07
CA GLU A 27 -4.66 17.79 -0.75
C GLU A 27 -4.20 17.14 -2.04
N GLU A 28 -4.11 17.93 -3.10
CA GLU A 28 -3.70 17.46 -4.42
C GLU A 28 -2.70 18.44 -5.04
N PHE A 29 -1.61 17.90 -5.59
CA PHE A 29 -0.61 18.66 -6.31
C PHE A 29 0.05 17.79 -7.38
N SER A 30 0.96 18.36 -8.17
CA SER A 30 1.70 17.57 -9.16
C SER A 30 3.19 17.88 -9.13
N ILE A 31 3.99 16.86 -9.43
CA ILE A 31 5.45 16.95 -9.57
C ILE A 31 5.81 16.62 -11.02
N LEU A 32 6.56 17.52 -11.65
CA LEU A 32 7.26 17.23 -12.90
C LEU A 32 8.61 16.58 -12.55
N SER A 33 8.69 15.28 -12.74
CA SER A 33 9.86 14.50 -12.33
C SER A 33 11.10 14.85 -13.15
N THR A 34 12.17 15.13 -12.46
CA THR A 34 13.50 15.29 -13.03
C THR A 34 14.15 13.93 -13.36
N SER A 35 13.70 12.84 -12.72
CA SER A 35 14.23 11.50 -12.91
C SER A 35 13.79 10.88 -14.26
N ASN A 36 12.60 11.21 -14.76
CA ASN A 36 12.07 10.63 -15.99
C ASN A 36 11.28 11.58 -16.91
N GLY A 37 11.11 12.86 -16.52
CA GLY A 37 10.41 13.88 -17.29
C GLY A 37 8.87 13.77 -17.28
N ALA A 38 8.30 12.79 -16.59
CA ALA A 38 6.86 12.64 -16.47
C ALA A 38 6.26 13.55 -15.38
N LYS A 39 5.00 13.93 -15.54
CA LYS A 39 4.24 14.69 -14.55
C LYS A 39 3.33 13.75 -13.78
N TYR A 40 3.54 13.65 -12.47
CA TYR A 40 2.74 12.81 -11.58
C TYR A 40 1.78 13.66 -10.76
N ASN A 41 0.49 13.28 -10.75
CA ASN A 41 -0.49 13.84 -9.86
C ASN A 41 -0.45 13.08 -8.52
N ILE A 42 -0.34 13.84 -7.44
CA ILE A 42 -0.24 13.31 -6.08
C ILE A 42 -1.46 13.75 -5.29
N LYS A 43 -2.13 12.81 -4.62
CA LYS A 43 -3.14 13.11 -3.63
C LYS A 43 -2.67 12.65 -2.26
N VAL A 44 -2.89 13.46 -1.25
CA VAL A 44 -2.50 13.16 0.12
C VAL A 44 -3.72 13.22 1.02
N ALA A 45 -4.10 12.11 1.62
CA ALA A 45 -5.09 12.10 2.68
C ALA A 45 -4.40 12.38 4.01
N LEU A 46 -4.86 13.43 4.69
CA LEU A 46 -4.31 13.91 5.93
C LEU A 46 -5.06 13.30 7.12
N PRO A 47 -4.36 12.90 8.20
CA PRO A 47 -5.01 12.42 9.41
C PRO A 47 -5.80 13.53 10.10
N GLN A 48 -6.73 13.14 10.98
CA GLN A 48 -7.41 14.11 11.84
C GLN A 48 -6.39 14.86 12.70
N ASN A 49 -6.61 16.16 12.88
CA ASN A 49 -5.70 17.05 13.62
C ASN A 49 -4.29 17.12 13.00
N PHE A 50 -4.20 17.08 11.67
CA PHE A 50 -2.94 17.24 10.96
C PHE A 50 -2.22 18.53 11.37
N SER A 51 -0.95 18.39 11.79
CA SER A 51 -0.08 19.49 12.21
C SER A 51 1.38 19.08 11.97
N PRO A 52 1.92 19.32 10.78
CA PRO A 52 3.26 18.85 10.37
C PRO A 52 4.40 19.47 11.18
N GLU A 53 4.15 20.64 11.76
CA GLU A 53 5.13 21.33 12.63
C GLU A 53 5.31 20.63 13.99
N VAL A 54 4.29 19.91 14.45
CA VAL A 54 4.25 19.32 15.81
C VAL A 54 4.45 17.81 15.76
N HIS A 55 3.93 17.15 14.73
CA HIS A 55 3.89 15.69 14.64
C HIS A 55 4.68 15.17 13.45
N LYS A 56 5.21 13.95 13.59
CA LYS A 56 5.74 13.17 12.50
C LYS A 56 4.75 12.08 12.09
N TYR A 57 4.66 11.84 10.81
CA TYR A 57 3.65 10.95 10.22
C TYR A 57 4.30 9.79 9.49
N ALA A 58 3.82 8.58 9.73
CA ALA A 58 4.11 7.48 8.82
C ALA A 58 3.41 7.72 7.48
N ALA A 59 3.97 7.22 6.38
CA ALA A 59 3.39 7.40 5.05
C ALA A 59 3.18 6.06 4.34
N ILE A 60 1.99 5.87 3.76
CA ILE A 60 1.66 4.77 2.87
C ILE A 60 1.59 5.32 1.45
N TYR A 61 2.56 4.95 0.62
CA TYR A 61 2.63 5.29 -0.79
C TYR A 61 1.84 4.27 -1.60
N VAL A 62 0.76 4.73 -2.22
CA VAL A 62 -0.22 3.91 -2.95
C VAL A 62 0.02 4.03 -4.44
N LEU A 63 0.39 2.93 -5.05
CA LEU A 63 0.46 2.80 -6.51
C LEU A 63 -0.95 2.67 -7.10
N ASP A 64 -1.10 2.93 -8.39
CA ASP A 64 -2.43 3.02 -9.03
C ASP A 64 -3.36 4.00 -8.31
N GLY A 65 -2.79 5.16 -7.92
CA GLY A 65 -3.44 6.12 -7.05
C GLY A 65 -4.75 6.69 -7.58
N GLU A 66 -4.91 6.79 -8.89
CA GLU A 66 -6.16 7.26 -9.50
C GLU A 66 -7.35 6.33 -9.22
N GLU A 67 -7.10 5.03 -9.09
CA GLU A 67 -8.12 4.02 -8.87
C GLU A 67 -8.27 3.63 -7.39
N LEU A 68 -7.20 3.66 -6.62
CA LEU A 68 -7.14 3.08 -5.27
C LEU A 68 -7.15 4.10 -4.14
N PHE A 69 -6.86 5.38 -4.41
CA PHE A 69 -6.68 6.39 -3.37
C PHE A 69 -7.83 6.45 -2.37
N ASP A 70 -9.05 6.70 -2.86
CA ASP A 70 -10.21 6.89 -1.98
C ASP A 70 -10.47 5.66 -1.11
N PHE A 71 -10.37 4.47 -1.72
CA PHE A 71 -10.56 3.21 -1.00
C PHE A 71 -9.50 2.98 0.07
N VAL A 72 -8.23 3.25 -0.25
CA VAL A 72 -7.12 3.07 0.72
C VAL A 72 -7.20 4.11 1.82
N ALA A 73 -7.46 5.38 1.50
CA ALA A 73 -7.57 6.48 2.47
C ALA A 73 -8.70 6.23 3.48
N GLU A 74 -9.90 5.88 3.01
CA GLU A 74 -11.04 5.55 3.85
C GLU A 74 -10.73 4.37 4.79
N ASN A 75 -10.22 3.27 4.23
CA ASN A 75 -9.93 2.08 5.03
C ASN A 75 -8.72 2.27 5.94
N CYS A 76 -7.71 3.05 5.53
CA CYS A 76 -6.58 3.41 6.37
C CYS A 76 -7.05 4.14 7.63
N THR A 77 -7.86 5.19 7.49
CA THR A 77 -8.39 5.96 8.63
C THR A 77 -9.24 5.08 9.55
N ARG A 78 -10.14 4.28 8.99
CA ARG A 78 -11.01 3.39 9.77
C ARG A 78 -10.20 2.33 10.53
N ILE A 79 -9.28 1.65 9.85
CA ILE A 79 -8.49 0.56 10.46
C ILE A 79 -7.47 1.12 11.44
N SER A 80 -6.81 2.24 11.13
CA SER A 80 -5.82 2.83 12.04
C SER A 80 -6.43 3.21 13.39
N SER A 81 -7.68 3.67 13.42
CA SER A 81 -8.38 4.00 14.66
C SER A 81 -8.58 2.77 15.57
N ASP A 82 -8.84 1.60 14.98
CA ASP A 82 -8.98 0.33 15.74
C ASP A 82 -7.67 -0.07 16.45
N PHE A 83 -6.53 0.44 15.98
CA PHE A 83 -5.20 0.19 16.57
C PHE A 83 -4.62 1.41 17.31
N GLY A 84 -5.40 2.47 17.50
CA GLY A 84 -4.93 3.70 18.15
C GLY A 84 -3.84 4.46 17.38
N ALA A 85 -3.75 4.25 16.06
CA ALA A 85 -2.73 4.83 15.19
C ALA A 85 -3.35 5.93 14.31
N SER A 86 -3.28 7.18 14.74
CA SER A 86 -3.91 8.33 14.05
C SER A 86 -2.96 9.13 13.16
N ASN A 87 -1.67 8.83 13.16
CA ASN A 87 -0.62 9.63 12.53
C ASN A 87 -0.08 9.00 11.23
N VAL A 88 -0.95 8.77 10.26
CA VAL A 88 -0.58 8.17 8.97
C VAL A 88 -1.09 9.02 7.82
N LEU A 89 -0.19 9.36 6.89
CA LEU A 89 -0.51 9.94 5.59
C LEU A 89 -0.78 8.81 4.59
N VAL A 90 -1.78 8.97 3.73
CA VAL A 90 -1.95 8.14 2.54
C VAL A 90 -1.59 8.98 1.34
N VAL A 91 -0.53 8.59 0.64
CA VAL A 91 0.05 9.33 -0.48
C VAL A 91 -0.18 8.52 -1.74
N SER A 92 -1.09 8.95 -2.61
CA SER A 92 -1.31 8.29 -3.88
C SER A 92 -0.42 8.85 -4.97
N ILE A 93 -0.01 7.99 -5.89
CA ILE A 93 0.77 8.36 -7.06
C ILE A 93 -0.06 8.03 -8.29
N GLY A 94 -0.50 9.08 -8.99
CA GLY A 94 -1.23 8.95 -10.26
C GLY A 94 -0.30 8.55 -11.41
N TYR A 95 -0.88 8.30 -12.56
CA TYR A 95 -0.12 7.91 -13.76
C TYR A 95 0.58 9.13 -14.37
N GLY A 96 1.90 9.02 -14.56
CA GLY A 96 2.69 10.05 -15.22
C GLY A 96 3.05 9.65 -16.66
N ASN A 97 3.56 8.44 -16.80
CA ASN A 97 3.72 7.73 -18.06
C ASN A 97 2.64 6.63 -18.18
N ASP A 98 2.80 5.77 -19.17
CA ASP A 98 2.04 4.53 -19.20
C ASP A 98 2.37 3.67 -17.98
N ARG A 99 1.33 3.11 -17.35
CA ARG A 99 1.44 2.29 -16.14
C ARG A 99 2.41 1.11 -16.30
N SER A 100 2.37 0.47 -17.46
CA SER A 100 3.25 -0.64 -17.77
C SER A 100 4.70 -0.20 -17.96
N PHE A 101 4.93 1.05 -18.33
CA PHE A 101 6.27 1.62 -18.39
C PHE A 101 6.82 1.87 -16.97
N ASP A 102 6.08 2.58 -16.14
CA ASP A 102 6.57 2.99 -14.81
C ASP A 102 6.70 1.82 -13.82
N TYR A 103 5.88 0.77 -13.96
CA TYR A 103 5.81 -0.30 -12.95
C TYR A 103 6.61 -1.55 -13.29
N THR A 104 7.30 -1.59 -14.44
CA THR A 104 8.07 -2.76 -14.85
C THR A 104 9.57 -2.52 -14.77
N PRO A 105 10.36 -3.46 -14.19
CA PRO A 105 11.80 -3.29 -13.95
C PRO A 105 12.67 -3.46 -15.19
N SER A 106 12.12 -4.00 -16.27
CA SER A 106 12.81 -4.31 -17.52
C SER A 106 11.88 -4.13 -18.71
N LYS A 107 12.44 -3.91 -19.91
CA LYS A 107 11.66 -3.76 -21.13
C LYS A 107 11.33 -5.14 -21.73
N THR A 108 10.05 -5.38 -21.97
CA THR A 108 9.51 -6.56 -22.66
C THR A 108 8.39 -6.12 -23.61
N ASN A 109 7.69 -7.07 -24.24
CA ASN A 109 6.47 -6.77 -25.02
C ASN A 109 5.29 -6.34 -24.13
N GLU A 110 5.36 -6.56 -22.81
CA GLU A 110 4.28 -6.33 -21.86
C GLU A 110 4.54 -5.10 -20.96
N GLY A 111 5.78 -4.53 -20.99
CA GLY A 111 6.12 -3.38 -20.17
C GLY A 111 7.37 -2.64 -20.64
N GLY A 112 7.41 -1.34 -20.35
CA GLY A 112 8.40 -0.42 -20.89
C GLY A 112 9.75 -0.37 -20.17
N GLY A 113 9.85 -0.93 -18.94
CA GLY A 113 11.10 -1.01 -18.17
C GLY A 113 11.54 0.30 -17.52
N GLY A 114 10.61 1.20 -17.20
CA GLY A 114 10.88 2.48 -16.56
C GLY A 114 10.90 2.44 -15.03
N GLY A 115 10.69 1.26 -14.41
CA GLY A 115 10.53 1.10 -12.97
C GLY A 115 11.67 1.65 -12.13
N ASP A 116 12.91 1.55 -12.62
CA ASP A 116 14.06 2.13 -11.93
C ASP A 116 13.94 3.67 -11.84
N LYS A 117 13.65 4.34 -12.94
CA LYS A 117 13.47 5.79 -12.98
C LYS A 117 12.27 6.26 -12.15
N PHE A 118 11.19 5.46 -12.12
CA PHE A 118 10.04 5.74 -11.30
C PHE A 118 10.36 5.59 -9.80
N MET A 119 11.13 4.59 -9.41
CA MET A 119 11.63 4.46 -8.03
C MET A 119 12.58 5.58 -7.64
N LEU A 120 13.40 6.08 -8.57
CA LEU A 120 14.23 7.27 -8.33
C LEU A 120 13.39 8.53 -8.13
N PHE A 121 12.31 8.72 -8.89
CA PHE A 121 11.33 9.78 -8.65
C PHE A 121 10.73 9.69 -7.24
N ILE A 122 10.24 8.51 -6.84
CA ILE A 122 9.68 8.32 -5.50
C ILE A 122 10.73 8.67 -4.43
N LYS A 123 11.94 8.12 -4.57
CA LYS A 123 13.01 8.27 -3.57
C LYS A 123 13.54 9.69 -3.46
N ASN A 124 13.79 10.34 -4.60
CA ASN A 124 14.57 11.58 -4.62
C ASN A 124 13.70 12.84 -4.72
N GLU A 125 12.43 12.69 -5.07
CA GLU A 125 11.54 13.83 -5.31
C GLU A 125 10.29 13.76 -4.43
N LEU A 126 9.49 12.68 -4.52
CA LEU A 126 8.23 12.59 -3.78
C LEU A 126 8.45 12.42 -2.26
N ILE A 127 9.33 11.51 -1.83
CA ILE A 127 9.59 11.31 -0.39
C ILE A 127 10.08 12.59 0.27
N PRO A 128 11.10 13.29 -0.27
CA PRO A 128 11.53 14.59 0.28
C PRO A 128 10.42 15.64 0.35
N GLU A 129 9.52 15.70 -0.64
CA GLU A 129 8.36 16.58 -0.60
C GLU A 129 7.42 16.23 0.56
N MET A 130 7.13 14.94 0.78
CA MET A 130 6.32 14.51 1.91
C MET A 130 6.98 14.81 3.26
N GLU A 131 8.30 14.68 3.37
CA GLU A 131 9.05 14.99 4.58
C GLU A 131 9.03 16.50 4.89
N ASN A 132 9.23 17.33 3.88
CA ASN A 132 9.34 18.78 4.02
C ASN A 132 7.99 19.48 4.19
N ALA A 133 7.01 19.16 3.37
CA ALA A 133 5.72 19.87 3.35
C ALA A 133 4.67 19.22 4.27
N TYR A 134 4.74 17.91 4.48
CA TYR A 134 3.70 17.15 5.21
C TYR A 134 4.19 16.54 6.53
N GLY A 135 5.43 16.78 6.91
CA GLY A 135 6.00 16.23 8.15
C GLY A 135 6.09 14.70 8.17
N ALA A 136 6.20 14.05 7.00
CA ALA A 136 6.44 12.61 6.95
C ALA A 136 7.75 12.27 7.68
N ASP A 137 7.75 11.14 8.38
CA ASP A 137 8.93 10.70 9.13
C ASP A 137 10.05 10.24 8.17
N THR A 138 11.27 10.66 8.44
CA THR A 138 12.43 10.35 7.60
C THR A 138 12.92 8.90 7.74
N SER A 139 12.45 8.17 8.76
CA SER A 139 12.83 6.77 8.95
C SER A 139 12.13 5.86 7.93
N ARG A 140 12.90 4.96 7.32
CA ARG A 140 12.34 3.95 6.41
C ARG A 140 11.29 3.04 7.08
N THR A 141 11.37 2.86 8.40
CA THR A 141 10.40 2.04 9.16
C THR A 141 9.00 2.64 9.18
N ASN A 142 8.87 3.93 8.89
CA ASN A 142 7.60 4.63 8.76
C ASN A 142 7.14 4.82 7.31
N ARG A 143 7.84 4.20 6.33
CA ARG A 143 7.45 4.23 4.91
C ARG A 143 6.93 2.86 4.46
N THR A 144 5.74 2.88 3.88
CA THR A 144 5.05 1.70 3.33
C THR A 144 4.78 1.90 1.85
N ILE A 145 5.02 0.89 1.02
CA ILE A 145 4.56 0.86 -0.37
C ILE A 145 3.44 -0.16 -0.52
N LEU A 146 2.36 0.23 -1.21
CA LEU A 146 1.20 -0.59 -1.48
C LEU A 146 0.94 -0.64 -2.99
N GLY A 147 0.80 -1.84 -3.55
CA GLY A 147 0.48 -2.00 -4.96
C GLY A 147 -0.11 -3.37 -5.32
N HIS A 148 -0.91 -3.40 -6.39
CA HIS A 148 -1.56 -4.58 -6.94
C HIS A 148 -1.09 -4.87 -8.37
N SER A 149 -0.99 -6.12 -8.75
CA SER A 149 -0.64 -6.55 -10.13
C SER A 149 0.75 -6.05 -10.55
N PHE A 150 0.87 -5.18 -11.57
CA PHE A 150 2.13 -4.50 -11.89
C PHE A 150 2.57 -3.54 -10.77
N GLY A 151 1.64 -2.92 -10.04
CA GLY A 151 1.98 -2.19 -8.81
C GLY A 151 2.56 -3.11 -7.74
N GLY A 152 2.04 -4.35 -7.63
CA GLY A 152 2.63 -5.40 -6.78
C GLY A 152 4.01 -5.85 -7.26
N LEU A 153 4.23 -5.92 -8.58
CA LEU A 153 5.54 -6.19 -9.18
C LEU A 153 6.55 -5.10 -8.80
N LEU A 154 6.16 -3.82 -8.91
CA LEU A 154 7.00 -2.70 -8.49
C LEU A 154 7.25 -2.71 -6.98
N GLY A 155 6.27 -3.07 -6.16
CA GLY A 155 6.45 -3.27 -4.72
C GLY A 155 7.50 -4.34 -4.40
N ALA A 156 7.47 -5.46 -5.13
CA ALA A 156 8.48 -6.51 -5.02
C ALA A 156 9.85 -6.05 -5.56
N TYR A 157 9.88 -5.24 -6.62
CA TYR A 157 11.09 -4.60 -7.11
C TYR A 157 11.67 -3.61 -6.10
N ALA A 158 10.83 -2.83 -5.44
CA ALA A 158 11.25 -1.96 -4.35
C ALA A 158 11.86 -2.74 -3.18
N PHE A 159 11.30 -3.90 -2.85
CA PHE A 159 11.87 -4.80 -1.84
C PHE A 159 13.27 -5.28 -2.25
N THR A 160 13.47 -5.68 -3.49
CA THR A 160 14.73 -6.29 -3.94
C THR A 160 15.82 -5.25 -4.24
N ASN A 161 15.49 -4.12 -4.84
CA ASN A 161 16.48 -3.15 -5.35
C ASN A 161 16.52 -1.82 -4.56
N TYR A 162 15.47 -1.49 -3.83
CA TYR A 162 15.32 -0.23 -3.09
C TYR A 162 14.99 -0.47 -1.60
N ASN A 163 15.52 -1.53 -1.02
CA ASN A 163 15.22 -1.95 0.35
C ASN A 163 15.56 -0.91 1.42
N THR A 164 16.46 0.02 1.12
CA THR A 164 16.80 1.15 2.00
C THR A 164 15.75 2.28 1.98
N VAL A 165 14.79 2.26 1.05
CA VAL A 165 13.77 3.29 0.91
C VAL A 165 12.55 2.98 1.76
N PHE A 166 12.07 1.74 1.73
CA PHE A 166 10.90 1.27 2.47
C PHE A 166 11.27 0.17 3.47
N ALA A 167 10.50 0.05 4.53
CA ALA A 167 10.56 -1.11 5.42
C ALA A 167 9.25 -1.91 5.42
N ASN A 168 8.16 -1.33 4.94
CA ASN A 168 6.86 -1.98 4.96
C ASN A 168 6.34 -2.12 3.53
N TYR A 169 5.80 -3.30 3.24
CA TYR A 169 5.38 -3.69 1.89
C TYR A 169 4.02 -4.38 1.96
N ILE A 170 3.04 -3.83 1.23
CA ILE A 170 1.74 -4.46 0.99
C ILE A 170 1.69 -4.80 -0.51
N ILE A 171 2.07 -6.03 -0.83
CA ILE A 171 2.26 -6.52 -2.20
C ILE A 171 1.12 -7.46 -2.53
N LEU A 172 0.26 -7.04 -3.46
CA LEU A 172 -0.98 -7.72 -3.77
C LEU A 172 -0.98 -8.26 -5.19
N SER A 173 -1.28 -9.56 -5.33
CA SER A 173 -1.32 -10.26 -6.63
C SER A 173 -0.19 -9.85 -7.58
N PRO A 174 1.08 -9.84 -7.11
CA PRO A 174 2.19 -9.28 -7.89
C PRO A 174 2.44 -10.09 -9.16
N SER A 175 2.66 -9.39 -10.27
CA SER A 175 2.98 -10.01 -11.57
C SER A 175 4.40 -10.57 -11.61
N LEU A 176 4.76 -11.45 -10.66
CA LEU A 176 6.12 -12.01 -10.51
C LEU A 176 6.55 -12.91 -11.66
N TRP A 177 5.63 -13.33 -12.52
CA TRP A 177 5.90 -14.06 -13.75
C TRP A 177 6.60 -13.19 -14.82
N TYR A 178 6.58 -11.85 -14.63
CA TYR A 178 7.11 -10.87 -15.57
C TYR A 178 8.58 -11.11 -15.86
N ASP A 179 8.95 -10.98 -17.15
CA ASP A 179 10.33 -11.11 -17.67
C ASP A 179 11.08 -12.33 -17.10
N ASN A 180 10.48 -13.50 -17.26
CA ASN A 180 11.03 -14.76 -16.74
C ASN A 180 11.38 -14.71 -15.26
N GLU A 181 10.46 -14.17 -14.44
CA GLU A 181 10.60 -14.06 -12.99
C GLU A 181 11.80 -13.20 -12.56
N ILE A 182 12.01 -12.08 -13.24
CA ILE A 182 13.15 -11.17 -13.01
C ILE A 182 13.30 -10.76 -11.54
N ILE A 183 12.19 -10.65 -10.80
CA ILE A 183 12.23 -10.27 -9.37
C ILE A 183 12.92 -11.35 -8.52
N LEU A 184 12.70 -12.62 -8.81
CA LEU A 184 13.38 -13.71 -8.07
C LEU A 184 14.88 -13.68 -8.32
N LYS A 185 15.32 -13.35 -9.53
CA LYS A 185 16.74 -13.16 -9.87
C LYS A 185 17.33 -11.96 -9.15
N ARG A 186 16.65 -10.82 -9.16
CA ARG A 186 17.08 -9.61 -8.44
C ARG A 186 17.14 -9.83 -6.93
N GLU A 187 16.21 -10.58 -6.38
CA GLU A 187 16.24 -10.96 -4.97
C GLU A 187 17.53 -11.74 -4.65
N GLN A 188 17.84 -12.74 -5.44
CA GLN A 188 19.05 -13.56 -5.25
C GLN A 188 20.34 -12.71 -5.32
N GLU A 189 20.42 -11.78 -6.29
CA GLU A 189 21.55 -10.87 -6.48
C GLU A 189 21.75 -9.94 -5.26
N ASN A 190 20.66 -9.39 -4.70
CA ASN A 190 20.69 -8.36 -3.66
C ASN A 190 20.45 -8.91 -2.24
N ARG A 191 20.19 -10.21 -2.07
CA ARG A 191 19.85 -10.84 -0.78
C ARG A 191 20.88 -10.53 0.32
N SER A 192 22.16 -10.66 0.01
CA SER A 192 23.24 -10.46 0.99
C SER A 192 23.22 -9.05 1.61
N ILE A 193 22.78 -8.05 0.84
CA ILE A 193 22.67 -6.65 1.28
C ILE A 193 21.37 -6.43 2.06
N ASN A 194 20.27 -7.04 1.61
CA ASN A 194 18.92 -6.74 2.10
C ASN A 194 18.52 -7.58 3.33
N ARG A 195 19.05 -8.80 3.49
CA ARG A 195 18.54 -9.80 4.43
C ARG A 195 18.61 -9.41 5.91
N ASN A 196 19.49 -8.50 6.27
CA ASN A 196 19.67 -8.05 7.66
C ASN A 196 18.89 -6.78 7.99
N ASN A 197 18.12 -6.26 7.04
CA ASN A 197 17.25 -5.12 7.28
C ASN A 197 15.90 -5.60 7.83
N TYR A 198 15.36 -4.90 8.82
CA TYR A 198 13.99 -5.13 9.25
C TYR A 198 13.01 -4.87 8.11
N GLN A 199 12.10 -5.80 7.85
CA GLN A 199 11.01 -5.65 6.90
C GLN A 199 9.70 -6.19 7.46
N LEU A 200 8.62 -5.48 7.15
CA LEU A 200 7.24 -5.91 7.39
C LEU A 200 6.58 -6.13 6.03
N VAL A 201 6.22 -7.37 5.71
CA VAL A 201 5.72 -7.74 4.38
C VAL A 201 4.37 -8.45 4.48
N PHE A 202 3.39 -7.92 3.80
CA PHE A 202 2.12 -8.60 3.53
C PHE A 202 2.07 -8.98 2.05
N LEU A 203 1.89 -10.28 1.79
CA LEU A 203 1.71 -10.84 0.46
C LEU A 203 0.28 -11.35 0.32
N GLY A 204 -0.53 -10.71 -0.52
CA GLY A 204 -1.91 -11.09 -0.77
C GLY A 204 -2.15 -11.55 -2.20
N LEU A 205 -3.06 -12.50 -2.42
CA LEU A 205 -3.54 -12.89 -3.75
C LEU A 205 -4.96 -13.45 -3.66
N GLY A 206 -5.59 -13.71 -4.82
CA GLY A 206 -6.84 -14.45 -4.92
C GLY A 206 -6.60 -15.96 -5.05
N GLU A 207 -7.46 -16.77 -4.46
CA GLU A 207 -7.37 -18.24 -4.58
C GLU A 207 -7.53 -18.73 -6.02
N LEU A 208 -8.34 -18.00 -6.82
CA LEU A 208 -8.61 -18.32 -8.23
C LEU A 208 -7.68 -17.61 -9.21
N GLU A 209 -6.49 -17.22 -8.78
CA GLU A 209 -5.47 -16.69 -9.66
C GLU A 209 -4.95 -17.76 -10.64
N PRO A 210 -4.58 -17.39 -11.88
CA PRO A 210 -4.01 -18.34 -12.82
C PRO A 210 -2.65 -18.88 -12.34
N GLY A 211 -2.31 -20.11 -12.72
CA GLY A 211 -1.10 -20.80 -12.29
C GLY A 211 0.20 -20.01 -12.47
N ARG A 212 0.29 -19.20 -13.54
CA ARG A 212 1.44 -18.29 -13.77
C ARG A 212 1.63 -17.22 -12.68
N MET A 213 0.57 -16.91 -11.93
CA MET A 213 0.64 -15.99 -10.78
C MET A 213 1.00 -16.75 -9.50
N LEU A 214 0.43 -17.94 -9.31
CA LEU A 214 0.54 -18.71 -8.06
C LEU A 214 1.96 -19.24 -7.81
N ALA A 215 2.60 -19.82 -8.84
CA ALA A 215 3.90 -20.47 -8.66
C ALA A 215 5.01 -19.47 -8.27
N PRO A 216 5.26 -18.35 -8.99
CA PRO A 216 6.28 -17.40 -8.60
C PRO A 216 5.94 -16.64 -7.30
N PHE A 217 4.65 -16.45 -7.00
CA PHE A 217 4.22 -15.90 -5.72
C PHE A 217 4.61 -16.80 -4.55
N GLN A 218 4.35 -18.11 -4.66
CA GLN A 218 4.74 -19.08 -3.65
C GLN A 218 6.26 -19.16 -3.50
N ALA A 219 6.99 -19.14 -4.61
CA ALA A 219 8.46 -19.15 -4.60
C ALA A 219 9.02 -17.91 -3.88
N PHE A 220 8.51 -16.72 -4.20
CA PHE A 220 8.92 -15.47 -3.54
C PHE A 220 8.66 -15.50 -2.04
N TYR A 221 7.45 -15.92 -1.61
CA TYR A 221 7.15 -16.08 -0.19
C TYR A 221 8.13 -17.00 0.53
N GLN A 222 8.41 -18.18 -0.05
CA GLN A 222 9.34 -19.15 0.55
C GLN A 222 10.78 -18.61 0.62
N ILE A 223 11.22 -17.89 -0.43
CA ILE A 223 12.54 -17.25 -0.44
C ILE A 223 12.65 -16.26 0.72
N LEU A 224 11.65 -15.39 0.88
CA LEU A 224 11.67 -14.38 1.95
C LEU A 224 11.64 -15.05 3.33
N GLN A 225 10.76 -16.01 3.54
CA GLN A 225 10.62 -16.71 4.82
C GLN A 225 11.92 -17.44 5.23
N ASN A 226 12.62 -18.03 4.28
CA ASN A 226 13.79 -18.86 4.56
C ASN A 226 15.10 -18.07 4.65
N ASN A 227 15.18 -16.89 4.04
CA ASN A 227 16.46 -16.19 3.90
C ASN A 227 16.56 -14.84 4.64
N TYR A 228 15.46 -14.34 5.22
CA TYR A 228 15.42 -13.05 5.91
C TYR A 228 15.12 -13.26 7.40
N PRO A 229 16.11 -13.23 8.28
CA PRO A 229 15.93 -13.62 9.70
C PRO A 229 15.00 -12.65 10.46
N ASP A 230 15.02 -11.38 10.11
CA ASP A 230 14.28 -10.33 10.82
C ASP A 230 13.00 -9.88 10.09
N ILE A 231 12.54 -10.68 9.11
CA ILE A 231 11.33 -10.36 8.37
C ILE A 231 10.08 -10.70 9.19
N LYS A 232 9.15 -9.76 9.28
CA LYS A 232 7.78 -10.04 9.67
C LYS A 232 6.94 -10.22 8.41
N ILE A 233 6.63 -11.45 8.04
CA ILE A 233 5.92 -11.74 6.79
C ILE A 233 4.60 -12.47 7.04
N LYS A 234 3.56 -12.07 6.31
CA LYS A 234 2.28 -12.78 6.23
C LYS A 234 1.91 -13.01 4.77
N ARG A 235 1.59 -14.27 4.45
CA ARG A 235 0.89 -14.63 3.21
C ARG A 235 -0.61 -14.75 3.48
N HIS A 236 -1.42 -14.23 2.58
CA HIS A 236 -2.86 -14.33 2.61
C HIS A 236 -3.43 -14.70 1.22
N SER A 237 -4.44 -15.56 1.18
CA SER A 237 -5.17 -15.88 -0.03
C SER A 237 -6.66 -15.61 0.20
N GLU A 238 -7.25 -14.73 -0.60
CA GLU A 238 -8.70 -14.47 -0.53
C GLU A 238 -9.48 -15.62 -1.19
N PRO A 239 -10.34 -16.32 -0.42
CA PRO A 239 -11.05 -17.47 -0.92
C PRO A 239 -12.01 -17.09 -2.04
N GLN A 240 -12.12 -17.98 -3.05
CA GLN A 240 -13.07 -17.86 -4.17
C GLN A 240 -12.95 -16.55 -4.99
N LEU A 241 -11.84 -15.79 -4.86
CA LEU A 241 -11.64 -14.57 -5.61
C LEU A 241 -10.50 -14.71 -6.63
N ASN A 242 -10.70 -14.09 -7.78
CA ASN A 242 -9.72 -14.00 -8.86
C ASN A 242 -8.85 -12.73 -8.70
N HIS A 243 -8.00 -12.47 -9.70
CA HIS A 243 -7.05 -11.36 -9.74
C HIS A 243 -7.64 -9.99 -9.37
N ARG A 244 -8.76 -9.62 -10.00
CA ARG A 244 -9.42 -8.32 -9.72
C ARG A 244 -10.27 -8.36 -8.46
N GLY A 245 -10.98 -9.45 -8.24
CA GLY A 245 -11.89 -9.58 -7.09
C GLY A 245 -11.15 -9.53 -5.75
N SER A 246 -9.91 -10.02 -5.70
CA SER A 246 -9.11 -10.10 -4.47
C SER A 246 -8.42 -8.78 -4.09
N GLU A 247 -8.35 -7.78 -4.97
CA GLU A 247 -7.62 -6.52 -4.75
C GLU A 247 -8.08 -5.80 -3.48
N LYS A 248 -9.32 -5.35 -3.44
CA LYS A 248 -9.88 -4.59 -2.31
C LYS A 248 -9.91 -5.37 -0.99
N PRO A 249 -10.37 -6.65 -0.95
CA PRO A 249 -10.25 -7.46 0.26
C PRO A 249 -8.81 -7.58 0.76
N ASN A 250 -7.84 -7.82 -0.11
CA ASN A 250 -6.43 -7.91 0.26
C ASN A 250 -5.84 -6.58 0.74
N ILE A 251 -6.28 -5.43 0.21
CA ILE A 251 -5.91 -4.11 0.76
C ILE A 251 -6.31 -4.02 2.24
N ILE A 252 -7.55 -4.39 2.57
CA ILE A 252 -8.03 -4.38 3.96
C ILE A 252 -7.19 -5.30 4.86
N GLN A 253 -6.88 -6.52 4.40
CA GLN A 253 -6.05 -7.46 5.16
C GLN A 253 -4.62 -6.96 5.33
N GLY A 254 -4.05 -6.35 4.29
CA GLY A 254 -2.72 -5.76 4.31
C GLY A 254 -2.63 -4.58 5.29
N LEU A 255 -3.61 -3.67 5.28
CA LEU A 255 -3.68 -2.56 6.22
C LEU A 255 -3.84 -3.05 7.67
N LYS A 256 -4.71 -4.03 7.93
CA LYS A 256 -4.85 -4.66 9.26
C LYS A 256 -3.54 -5.27 9.74
N TYR A 257 -2.84 -5.98 8.85
CA TYR A 257 -1.55 -6.58 9.18
C TYR A 257 -0.50 -5.50 9.48
N TYR A 258 -0.43 -4.46 8.66
CA TYR A 258 0.45 -3.32 8.87
C TYR A 258 0.21 -2.66 10.22
N PHE A 259 -1.02 -2.21 10.52
CA PHE A 259 -1.31 -1.51 11.77
C PHE A 259 -1.10 -2.36 13.02
N LYS A 260 -1.31 -3.67 12.92
CA LYS A 260 -1.05 -4.61 14.03
C LYS A 260 0.44 -4.79 14.33
N ASN A 261 1.32 -4.66 13.33
CA ASN A 261 2.72 -5.12 13.45
C ASN A 261 3.77 -4.01 13.22
N ARG A 262 3.34 -2.80 12.79
CA ARG A 262 4.25 -1.66 12.66
C ARG A 262 4.86 -1.30 14.02
N SER A 263 6.10 -0.88 14.03
CA SER A 263 6.83 -0.41 15.21
C SER A 263 6.45 1.03 15.57
#